data_6f1cca6428d702b6507d72639cb1609f
#
_entry.id   6f1cca6428d702b6507d72639cb1609f
#
_cell.length_a   1.000
_cell.length_b   1.000
_cell.length_c   1.000
_cell.angle_alpha   90.00
_cell.angle_beta   90.00
_cell.angle_gamma   90.00
#
_symmetry.space_group_name_H-M   'P 1'
#
loop_
_entity.id
_entity.type
_entity.pdbx_description
1 polymer ?
#
loop_
_entity_poly.entity_id
_entity_poly.type
_entity_poly.pdbx_seq_one_letter_code
_entity_poly.pdbx_strand_id
1 'polypeptide(L)'
;MTTRVAIPDLISPSYFPAIAAVELGFLPDAKLELLYPVTKTYEELREGRLDFVGGASHAVLYAFKDWQGARLLCALAQRMYWFLVVHRKFNPKPGDLTVLKGLRIGAAPGPVDGLKQLLKRAGIADVQIGPVPGAVGEKASFGLMAAKALAEEKLDGFWANGMGAEVAVREGVGTVVLDARREGSPEVKGYTFPALVCSEKTIRERPQLAEAAIKAVAAAHKALKEDPKRATAIGERLFPAMEASLIAELIRRDTPYYQHGIALKTVESMNRFAQDLGLLSRPVKYEEVVWTPD
;
A
#
# COMPACT_ATOMS: atom_id res chain seq x y z
N MET A 1 5.32 9.95 25.74
CA MET A 1 5.24 10.70 24.44
C MET A 1 4.47 9.80 23.49
N THR A 2 3.38 10.27 22.89
CA THR A 2 2.53 9.43 22.02
C THR A 2 3.26 9.11 20.73
N THR A 3 3.32 7.82 20.37
CA THR A 3 3.91 7.35 19.10
C THR A 3 2.95 7.61 17.96
N ARG A 4 3.42 8.27 16.88
CA ARG A 4 2.61 8.65 15.72
C ARG A 4 2.88 7.72 14.54
N VAL A 5 1.84 7.00 14.11
CA VAL A 5 1.90 6.05 13.00
C VAL A 5 0.98 6.55 11.89
N ALA A 6 1.54 6.92 10.75
CA ALA A 6 0.73 7.37 9.60
C ALA A 6 0.55 6.27 8.56
N ILE A 7 -0.63 6.27 7.94
CA ILE A 7 -0.98 5.43 6.79
C ILE A 7 -1.75 6.26 5.77
N PRO A 8 -1.57 5.97 4.45
CA PRO A 8 -2.20 6.77 3.40
C PRO A 8 -3.66 6.38 3.12
N ASP A 9 -4.11 5.22 3.59
CA ASP A 9 -5.49 4.73 3.39
C ASP A 9 -5.86 3.74 4.51
N LEU A 10 -6.81 4.12 5.36
CA LEU A 10 -7.30 3.31 6.49
C LEU A 10 -7.98 2.01 6.07
N ILE A 11 -8.62 2.00 4.90
CA ILE A 11 -9.47 0.88 4.44
C ILE A 11 -8.68 -0.11 3.56
N SER A 12 -7.38 0.08 3.42
CA SER A 12 -6.53 -0.82 2.65
C SER A 12 -6.19 -2.10 3.43
N PRO A 13 -6.57 -3.30 2.93
CA PRO A 13 -6.18 -4.57 3.57
C PRO A 13 -4.66 -4.72 3.71
N SER A 14 -3.90 -4.10 2.82
CA SER A 14 -2.43 -4.21 2.79
C SER A 14 -1.72 -3.39 3.86
N TYR A 15 -2.35 -2.31 4.35
CA TYR A 15 -1.84 -1.53 5.48
C TYR A 15 -2.47 -1.98 6.81
N PHE A 16 -3.47 -2.84 6.76
CA PHE A 16 -4.26 -3.24 7.92
C PHE A 16 -3.44 -3.83 9.07
N PRO A 17 -2.32 -4.56 8.85
CA PRO A 17 -1.47 -4.99 9.97
C PRO A 17 -0.90 -3.83 10.82
N ALA A 18 -0.59 -2.67 10.22
CA ALA A 18 -0.16 -1.50 10.99
C ALA A 18 -1.33 -0.88 11.77
N ILE A 19 -2.52 -0.83 11.16
CA ILE A 19 -3.75 -0.38 11.83
C ILE A 19 -4.04 -1.29 13.02
N ALA A 20 -4.04 -2.61 12.81
CA ALA A 20 -4.31 -3.60 13.85
C ALA A 20 -3.26 -3.57 14.96
N ALA A 21 -1.99 -3.29 14.66
CA ALA A 21 -0.94 -3.14 15.65
C ALA A 21 -1.24 -2.02 16.66
N VAL A 22 -1.83 -0.92 16.20
CA VAL A 22 -2.26 0.20 17.04
C VAL A 22 -3.61 -0.08 17.70
N GLU A 23 -4.63 -0.45 16.91
CA GLU A 23 -6.02 -0.58 17.38
C GLU A 23 -6.25 -1.76 18.32
N LEU A 24 -5.41 -2.80 18.28
CA LEU A 24 -5.42 -3.92 19.22
C LEU A 24 -4.47 -3.71 20.41
N GLY A 25 -3.81 -2.55 20.50
CA GLY A 25 -2.93 -2.20 21.62
C GLY A 25 -1.59 -2.93 21.63
N PHE A 26 -1.15 -3.54 20.51
CA PHE A 26 0.15 -4.21 20.43
C PHE A 26 1.31 -3.21 20.39
N LEU A 27 1.07 -1.97 19.94
CA LEU A 27 1.99 -0.85 20.06
C LEU A 27 1.42 0.15 21.07
N PRO A 28 1.84 0.11 22.34
CA PRO A 28 1.32 0.99 23.39
C PRO A 28 1.55 2.47 23.09
N ASP A 29 0.63 3.32 23.56
CA ASP A 29 0.69 4.77 23.41
C ASP A 29 0.81 5.25 21.94
N ALA A 30 0.41 4.42 20.97
CA ALA A 30 0.41 4.76 19.56
C ALA A 30 -0.93 5.36 19.12
N LYS A 31 -0.84 6.30 18.16
CA LYS A 31 -1.99 6.92 17.49
C LYS A 31 -1.83 6.77 15.99
N LEU A 32 -2.94 6.36 15.35
CA LEU A 32 -3.03 6.36 13.88
C LEU A 32 -3.31 7.75 13.34
N GLU A 33 -2.65 8.08 12.24
CA GLU A 33 -2.89 9.28 11.46
C GLU A 33 -3.12 8.90 9.99
N LEU A 34 -4.21 9.40 9.44
CA LEU A 34 -4.49 9.27 8.01
C LEU A 34 -3.85 10.44 7.28
N LEU A 35 -2.92 10.17 6.38
CA LEU A 35 -2.23 11.22 5.64
C LEU A 35 -1.99 10.80 4.18
N TYR A 36 -2.78 11.34 3.27
CA TYR A 36 -2.72 11.09 1.83
C TYR A 36 -2.01 12.23 1.08
N PRO A 37 -1.27 11.98 0.02
CA PRO A 37 -0.84 10.66 -0.50
C PRO A 37 0.34 10.06 0.29
N VAL A 38 0.75 8.83 -0.05
CA VAL A 38 1.87 8.14 0.61
C VAL A 38 3.19 8.91 0.54
N THR A 39 3.42 9.66 -0.53
CA THR A 39 4.60 10.53 -0.66
C THR A 39 4.62 11.62 0.41
N LYS A 40 3.44 12.17 0.75
CA LYS A 40 3.31 13.15 1.83
C LYS A 40 3.61 12.55 3.20
N THR A 41 3.21 11.29 3.47
CA THR A 41 3.54 10.64 4.74
C THR A 41 5.05 10.52 4.93
N TYR A 42 5.81 10.24 3.87
CA TYR A 42 7.27 10.15 3.94
C TYR A 42 7.95 11.50 4.10
N GLU A 43 7.38 12.58 3.54
CA GLU A 43 7.85 13.95 3.83
C GLU A 43 7.67 14.29 5.31
N GLU A 44 6.51 13.98 5.91
CA GLU A 44 6.23 14.21 7.33
C GLU A 44 7.15 13.37 8.24
N LEU A 45 7.49 12.14 7.81
CA LEU A 45 8.49 11.30 8.49
C LEU A 45 9.88 11.95 8.47
N ARG A 46 10.30 12.46 7.30
CA ARG A 46 11.60 13.16 7.15
C ARG A 46 11.68 14.41 8.03
N GLU A 47 10.60 15.14 8.15
CA GLU A 47 10.51 16.32 9.01
C GLU A 47 10.39 15.99 10.51
N GLY A 48 10.36 14.69 10.88
CA GLY A 48 10.29 14.25 12.27
C GLY A 48 8.92 14.46 12.94
N ARG A 49 7.87 14.69 12.15
CA ARG A 49 6.50 14.81 12.66
C ARG A 49 5.79 13.47 12.87
N LEU A 50 6.36 12.40 12.36
CA LEU A 50 5.89 11.03 12.50
C LEU A 50 7.02 10.15 13.03
N ASP A 51 6.65 9.09 13.76
CA ASP A 51 7.60 8.06 14.20
C ASP A 51 7.68 6.93 13.17
N PHE A 52 6.52 6.53 12.63
CA PHE A 52 6.40 5.44 11.67
C PHE A 52 5.44 5.78 10.52
N VAL A 53 5.70 5.19 9.37
CA VAL A 53 4.81 5.21 8.20
C VAL A 53 4.56 3.78 7.74
N GLY A 54 3.28 3.39 7.62
CA GLY A 54 2.86 2.20 6.91
C GLY A 54 2.51 2.56 5.46
N GLY A 55 3.40 2.25 4.51
CA GLY A 55 3.23 2.70 3.13
C GLY A 55 3.91 1.81 2.09
N ALA A 56 3.82 2.21 0.82
CA ALA A 56 4.53 1.55 -0.27
C ALA A 56 6.04 1.75 -0.11
N SER A 57 6.79 0.65 -0.06
CA SER A 57 8.22 0.66 0.27
C SER A 57 9.08 1.50 -0.68
N HIS A 58 8.87 1.45 -2.00
CA HIS A 58 9.65 2.26 -2.96
C HIS A 58 9.38 3.76 -2.82
N ALA A 59 8.17 4.15 -2.36
CA ALA A 59 7.79 5.56 -2.26
C ALA A 59 8.55 6.33 -1.17
N VAL A 60 9.28 5.64 -0.29
CA VAL A 60 10.27 6.24 0.63
C VAL A 60 11.27 7.12 -0.13
N LEU A 61 11.67 6.70 -1.34
CA LEU A 61 12.68 7.37 -2.15
C LEU A 61 12.26 8.76 -2.65
N TYR A 62 10.98 9.10 -2.64
CA TYR A 62 10.51 10.45 -2.91
C TYR A 62 10.94 11.46 -1.84
N ALA A 63 11.08 11.01 -0.58
CA ALA A 63 11.50 11.87 0.53
C ALA A 63 12.95 11.60 0.97
N PHE A 64 13.45 10.39 0.79
CA PHE A 64 14.78 9.94 1.27
C PHE A 64 15.59 9.40 0.10
N LYS A 65 16.26 10.32 -0.60
CA LYS A 65 17.09 10.00 -1.77
C LYS A 65 18.11 8.91 -1.43
N ASP A 66 18.22 7.89 -2.30
CA ASP A 66 19.16 6.78 -2.14
C ASP A 66 19.12 6.12 -0.75
N TRP A 67 17.94 6.06 -0.13
CA TRP A 67 17.69 5.51 1.22
C TRP A 67 18.37 6.27 2.38
N GLN A 68 18.94 7.44 2.14
CA GLN A 68 19.63 8.19 3.18
C GLN A 68 18.66 8.75 4.20
N GLY A 69 18.73 8.25 5.44
CA GLY A 69 17.95 8.74 6.57
C GLY A 69 16.66 7.95 6.90
N ALA A 70 16.31 6.92 6.13
CA ALA A 70 15.18 6.03 6.43
C ALA A 70 15.56 4.56 6.34
N ARG A 71 14.79 3.71 7.06
CA ARG A 71 14.91 2.25 7.01
C ARG A 71 13.52 1.59 7.00
N LEU A 72 13.40 0.51 6.25
CA LEU A 72 12.31 -0.43 6.38
C LEU A 72 12.51 -1.26 7.63
N LEU A 73 11.49 -1.36 8.47
CA LEU A 73 11.52 -2.17 9.69
C LEU A 73 10.98 -3.58 9.45
N CYS A 74 9.84 -3.68 8.80
CA CYS A 74 9.20 -4.95 8.47
C CYS A 74 8.19 -4.77 7.33
N ALA A 75 7.84 -5.87 6.68
CA ALA A 75 6.74 -5.88 5.72
C ALA A 75 5.39 -5.94 6.46
N LEU A 76 4.42 -5.13 6.05
CA LEU A 76 3.02 -5.25 6.46
C LEU A 76 2.33 -6.38 5.69
N ALA A 77 2.70 -6.55 4.42
CA ALA A 77 2.35 -7.70 3.60
C ALA A 77 3.38 -7.87 2.50
N GLN A 78 3.42 -9.07 1.92
CA GLN A 78 4.34 -9.38 0.82
C GLN A 78 3.76 -8.95 -0.53
N ARG A 79 4.63 -8.67 -1.50
CA ARG A 79 4.37 -8.38 -2.92
C ARG A 79 3.60 -7.08 -3.16
N MET A 80 3.59 -6.66 -4.42
CA MET A 80 2.75 -5.55 -4.90
C MET A 80 1.26 -5.90 -4.70
N TYR A 81 0.45 -4.93 -4.30
CA TYR A 81 -0.86 -5.16 -3.69
C TYR A 81 -2.00 -4.35 -4.31
N TRP A 82 -1.80 -3.84 -5.52
CA TRP A 82 -2.81 -3.07 -6.23
C TRP A 82 -3.55 -3.91 -7.27
N PHE A 83 -4.74 -3.45 -7.56
CA PHE A 83 -5.65 -4.02 -8.51
C PHE A 83 -5.86 -3.04 -9.67
N LEU A 84 -5.85 -3.56 -10.89
CA LEU A 84 -6.33 -2.85 -12.06
C LEU A 84 -7.78 -3.24 -12.29
N VAL A 85 -8.66 -2.26 -12.16
CA VAL A 85 -10.11 -2.43 -12.38
C VAL A 85 -10.53 -1.55 -13.53
N VAL A 86 -11.32 -2.10 -14.45
CA VAL A 86 -11.86 -1.39 -15.61
C VAL A 86 -13.38 -1.49 -15.60
N HIS A 87 -14.06 -0.41 -15.99
CA HIS A 87 -15.52 -0.37 -16.05
C HIS A 87 -16.06 -1.45 -16.99
N ARG A 88 -17.05 -2.23 -16.52
CA ARG A 88 -17.62 -3.37 -17.24
C ARG A 88 -18.14 -3.06 -18.63
N LYS A 89 -18.54 -1.80 -18.91
CA LYS A 89 -19.03 -1.37 -20.22
C LYS A 89 -18.02 -1.58 -21.36
N PHE A 90 -16.72 -1.64 -21.03
CA PHE A 90 -15.65 -1.93 -22.00
C PHE A 90 -15.41 -3.44 -22.20
N ASN A 91 -16.23 -4.29 -21.57
CA ASN A 91 -16.12 -5.75 -21.63
C ASN A 91 -14.70 -6.28 -21.36
N PRO A 92 -14.02 -5.82 -20.28
CA PRO A 92 -12.66 -6.20 -19.98
C PRO A 92 -12.59 -7.70 -19.60
N LYS A 93 -11.45 -8.32 -20.00
CA LYS A 93 -11.15 -9.70 -19.61
C LYS A 93 -10.00 -9.73 -18.61
N PRO A 94 -10.02 -10.62 -17.61
CA PRO A 94 -8.87 -10.82 -16.73
C PRO A 94 -7.59 -11.11 -17.53
N GLY A 95 -6.50 -10.41 -17.16
CA GLY A 95 -5.19 -10.53 -17.81
C GLY A 95 -5.01 -9.75 -19.12
N ASP A 96 -6.08 -9.25 -19.75
CA ASP A 96 -5.99 -8.50 -21.01
C ASP A 96 -5.77 -7.00 -20.75
N LEU A 97 -4.51 -6.59 -20.77
CA LEU A 97 -4.15 -5.17 -20.59
C LEU A 97 -4.43 -4.33 -21.85
N THR A 98 -4.72 -4.94 -23.00
CA THR A 98 -4.95 -4.18 -24.24
C THR A 98 -6.22 -3.35 -24.20
N VAL A 99 -7.16 -3.71 -23.33
CA VAL A 99 -8.39 -2.95 -23.06
C VAL A 99 -8.12 -1.52 -22.58
N LEU A 100 -6.94 -1.24 -22.04
CA LEU A 100 -6.58 0.06 -21.44
C LEU A 100 -6.34 1.15 -22.48
N LYS A 101 -6.15 0.82 -23.77
CA LYS A 101 -5.86 1.80 -24.81
C LYS A 101 -6.95 2.86 -24.91
N GLY A 102 -6.56 4.11 -24.81
CA GLY A 102 -7.45 5.27 -24.86
C GLY A 102 -8.24 5.55 -23.58
N LEU A 103 -8.16 4.67 -22.56
CA LEU A 103 -8.94 4.80 -21.34
C LEU A 103 -8.32 5.78 -20.32
N ARG A 104 -9.20 6.39 -19.50
CA ARG A 104 -8.87 7.25 -18.36
C ARG A 104 -8.72 6.38 -17.10
N ILE A 105 -7.49 6.23 -16.63
CA ILE A 105 -7.17 5.38 -15.46
C ILE A 105 -6.76 6.24 -14.27
N GLY A 106 -7.52 6.14 -13.18
CA GLY A 106 -7.23 6.82 -11.92
C GLY A 106 -6.15 6.09 -11.11
N ALA A 107 -5.13 6.82 -10.65
CA ALA A 107 -4.09 6.28 -9.76
C ALA A 107 -3.59 7.32 -8.76
N ALA A 108 -3.14 6.87 -7.57
CA ALA A 108 -2.55 7.74 -6.56
C ALA A 108 -1.06 8.01 -6.82
N PRO A 109 -0.52 9.15 -6.38
CA PRO A 109 0.94 9.37 -6.31
C PRO A 109 1.63 8.27 -5.49
N GLY A 110 2.76 7.78 -5.97
CA GLY A 110 3.46 6.59 -5.49
C GLY A 110 2.93 5.31 -6.15
N PRO A 111 1.71 4.83 -5.87
CA PRO A 111 1.08 3.69 -6.57
C PRO A 111 1.12 3.76 -8.10
N VAL A 112 0.99 4.94 -8.68
CA VAL A 112 1.03 5.16 -10.13
C VAL A 112 2.29 4.64 -10.83
N ASP A 113 3.39 4.56 -10.09
CA ASP A 113 4.68 4.09 -10.62
C ASP A 113 4.61 2.63 -11.07
N GLY A 114 3.95 1.79 -10.26
CA GLY A 114 3.70 0.40 -10.63
C GLY A 114 2.85 0.24 -11.89
N LEU A 115 1.83 1.08 -12.04
CA LEU A 115 1.00 1.09 -13.25
C LEU A 115 1.81 1.54 -14.49
N LYS A 116 2.55 2.64 -14.38
CA LYS A 116 3.39 3.13 -15.49
C LYS A 116 4.39 2.09 -15.96
N GLN A 117 5.07 1.43 -15.02
CA GLN A 117 6.05 0.40 -15.36
C GLN A 117 5.38 -0.85 -15.96
N LEU A 118 4.20 -1.23 -15.46
CA LEU A 118 3.39 -2.31 -16.03
C LEU A 118 3.03 -2.03 -17.49
N LEU A 119 2.49 -0.83 -17.77
CA LEU A 119 2.12 -0.40 -19.12
C LEU A 119 3.33 -0.33 -20.05
N LYS A 120 4.44 0.25 -19.60
CA LYS A 120 5.71 0.31 -20.35
C LYS A 120 6.16 -1.10 -20.79
N ARG A 121 6.13 -2.08 -19.90
CA ARG A 121 6.52 -3.47 -20.19
C ARG A 121 5.53 -4.18 -21.10
N ALA A 122 4.24 -3.84 -21.00
CA ALA A 122 3.21 -4.37 -21.88
C ALA A 122 3.19 -3.71 -23.28
N GLY A 123 4.02 -2.68 -23.51
CA GLY A 123 4.04 -1.92 -24.76
C GLY A 123 2.78 -1.10 -24.99
N ILE A 124 2.08 -0.69 -23.91
CA ILE A 124 0.85 0.09 -23.99
C ILE A 124 1.16 1.55 -23.66
N ALA A 125 1.13 2.42 -24.64
CA ALA A 125 1.47 3.83 -24.49
C ALA A 125 0.25 4.76 -24.41
N ASP A 126 -0.85 4.41 -25.07
CA ASP A 126 -2.06 5.23 -25.17
C ASP A 126 -3.00 4.96 -23.98
N VAL A 127 -2.65 5.48 -22.79
CA VAL A 127 -3.47 5.42 -21.57
C VAL A 127 -3.43 6.76 -20.86
N GLN A 128 -4.58 7.33 -20.57
CA GLN A 128 -4.69 8.60 -19.86
C GLN A 128 -4.65 8.36 -18.35
N ILE A 129 -3.49 8.47 -17.72
CA ILE A 129 -3.35 8.30 -16.28
C ILE A 129 -3.51 9.65 -15.57
N GLY A 130 -4.41 9.69 -14.59
CA GLY A 130 -4.71 10.90 -13.84
C GLY A 130 -5.09 10.63 -12.37
N PRO A 131 -5.31 11.72 -11.59
CA PRO A 131 -5.79 11.60 -10.21
C PRO A 131 -7.21 11.02 -10.18
N VAL A 132 -7.57 10.42 -9.05
CA VAL A 132 -8.94 10.01 -8.77
C VAL A 132 -9.75 11.21 -8.30
N PRO A 133 -10.86 11.56 -8.95
CA PRO A 133 -11.73 12.66 -8.52
C PRO A 133 -12.23 12.45 -7.09
N GLY A 134 -12.12 13.48 -6.24
CA GLY A 134 -12.57 13.45 -4.85
C GLY A 134 -11.64 12.73 -3.86
N ALA A 135 -10.52 12.18 -4.30
CA ALA A 135 -9.56 11.49 -3.41
C ALA A 135 -8.65 12.45 -2.63
N VAL A 136 -9.12 13.65 -2.35
CA VAL A 136 -8.37 14.68 -1.62
C VAL A 136 -9.10 14.97 -0.31
N GLY A 137 -8.38 14.89 0.83
CA GLY A 137 -8.92 15.23 2.15
C GLY A 137 -8.62 14.17 3.23
N GLU A 138 -8.63 14.59 4.49
CA GLU A 138 -8.22 13.79 5.66
C GLU A 138 -9.07 12.55 5.95
N LYS A 139 -10.26 12.44 5.35
CA LYS A 139 -11.20 11.33 5.59
C LYS A 139 -11.48 10.48 4.34
N ALA A 140 -10.82 10.76 3.23
CA ALA A 140 -11.10 10.05 1.98
C ALA A 140 -10.28 8.76 1.88
N SER A 141 -10.94 7.62 1.71
CA SER A 141 -10.28 6.41 1.22
C SER A 141 -10.08 6.52 -0.28
N PHE A 142 -8.83 6.42 -0.73
CA PHE A 142 -8.50 6.45 -2.15
C PHE A 142 -9.23 5.36 -2.92
N GLY A 143 -9.24 4.13 -2.39
CA GLY A 143 -9.90 2.99 -3.06
C GLY A 143 -11.40 3.18 -3.23
N LEU A 144 -12.09 3.72 -2.21
CA LEU A 144 -13.53 3.98 -2.28
C LEU A 144 -13.84 5.13 -3.25
N MET A 145 -13.03 6.18 -3.24
CA MET A 145 -13.20 7.27 -4.19
C MET A 145 -12.97 6.81 -5.62
N ALA A 146 -12.04 5.88 -5.85
CA ALA A 146 -11.81 5.29 -7.16
C ALA A 146 -13.02 4.46 -7.64
N ALA A 147 -13.60 3.62 -6.77
CA ALA A 147 -14.81 2.86 -7.08
C ALA A 147 -16.00 3.78 -7.39
N LYS A 148 -16.19 4.82 -6.58
CA LYS A 148 -17.23 5.83 -6.81
C LYS A 148 -17.03 6.59 -8.12
N ALA A 149 -15.82 7.04 -8.42
CA ALA A 149 -15.52 7.73 -9.68
C ALA A 149 -15.73 6.83 -10.91
N LEU A 150 -15.50 5.51 -10.76
CA LEU A 150 -15.82 4.52 -11.77
C LEU A 150 -17.34 4.41 -11.98
N ALA A 151 -18.11 4.27 -10.91
CA ALA A 151 -19.58 4.18 -10.96
C ALA A 151 -20.24 5.44 -11.56
N GLU A 152 -19.65 6.61 -11.31
CA GLU A 152 -20.08 7.90 -11.88
C GLU A 152 -19.49 8.17 -13.27
N GLU A 153 -18.82 7.20 -13.89
CA GLU A 153 -18.18 7.29 -15.21
C GLU A 153 -17.18 8.47 -15.37
N LYS A 154 -16.66 8.98 -14.24
CA LYS A 154 -15.61 10.01 -14.24
C LYS A 154 -14.25 9.43 -14.61
N LEU A 155 -14.08 8.11 -14.43
CA LEU A 155 -12.95 7.29 -14.85
C LEU A 155 -13.45 6.08 -15.62
N ASP A 156 -12.60 5.52 -16.48
CA ASP A 156 -12.87 4.29 -17.21
C ASP A 156 -12.27 3.07 -16.50
N GLY A 157 -11.31 3.31 -15.62
CA GLY A 157 -10.68 2.32 -14.76
C GLY A 157 -9.86 2.98 -13.64
N PHE A 158 -9.32 2.15 -12.75
CA PHE A 158 -8.44 2.62 -11.69
C PHE A 158 -7.40 1.58 -11.27
N TRP A 159 -6.33 2.09 -10.66
CA TRP A 159 -5.27 1.32 -10.03
C TRP A 159 -5.27 1.63 -8.54
N ALA A 160 -5.83 0.72 -7.71
CA ALA A 160 -6.08 0.95 -6.30
C ALA A 160 -5.96 -0.32 -5.45
N ASN A 161 -6.20 -0.19 -4.14
CA ASN A 161 -6.20 -1.28 -3.17
C ASN A 161 -7.37 -2.26 -3.35
N GLY A 162 -7.31 -3.38 -2.63
CA GLY A 162 -8.28 -4.46 -2.75
C GLY A 162 -9.70 -4.11 -2.27
N MET A 163 -9.88 -3.13 -1.38
CA MET A 163 -11.23 -2.70 -0.97
C MET A 163 -11.94 -1.96 -2.11
N GLY A 164 -11.24 -1.02 -2.77
CA GLY A 164 -11.82 -0.34 -3.93
C GLY A 164 -12.18 -1.30 -5.06
N ALA A 165 -11.35 -2.31 -5.31
CA ALA A 165 -11.64 -3.36 -6.29
C ALA A 165 -12.88 -4.17 -5.89
N GLU A 166 -12.98 -4.57 -4.63
CA GLU A 166 -14.11 -5.35 -4.11
C GLU A 166 -15.44 -4.59 -4.22
N VAL A 167 -15.44 -3.31 -3.83
CA VAL A 167 -16.64 -2.46 -3.92
C VAL A 167 -17.08 -2.32 -5.37
N ALA A 168 -16.18 -1.98 -6.29
CA ALA A 168 -16.53 -1.82 -7.71
C ALA A 168 -17.09 -3.11 -8.34
N VAL A 169 -16.59 -4.28 -7.94
CA VAL A 169 -17.09 -5.58 -8.40
C VAL A 169 -18.46 -5.89 -7.82
N ARG A 170 -18.66 -5.69 -6.52
CA ARG A 170 -19.96 -5.94 -5.85
C ARG A 170 -21.07 -5.01 -6.33
N GLU A 171 -20.75 -3.77 -6.62
CA GLU A 171 -21.68 -2.83 -7.25
C GLU A 171 -21.96 -3.15 -8.74
N GLY A 172 -21.26 -4.14 -9.30
CA GLY A 172 -21.43 -4.57 -10.68
C GLY A 172 -20.97 -3.55 -11.72
N VAL A 173 -20.13 -2.58 -11.32
CA VAL A 173 -19.62 -1.52 -12.22
C VAL A 173 -18.22 -1.81 -12.75
N GLY A 174 -17.40 -2.55 -12.00
CA GLY A 174 -16.01 -2.87 -12.34
C GLY A 174 -15.76 -4.35 -12.60
N THR A 175 -14.71 -4.62 -13.37
CA THR A 175 -14.12 -5.95 -13.54
C THR A 175 -12.62 -5.84 -13.22
N VAL A 176 -12.11 -6.76 -12.40
CA VAL A 176 -10.68 -6.86 -12.11
C VAL A 176 -9.98 -7.41 -13.36
N VAL A 177 -9.11 -6.59 -13.94
CA VAL A 177 -8.24 -6.99 -15.08
C VAL A 177 -6.95 -7.61 -14.57
N LEU A 178 -6.43 -7.13 -13.44
CA LEU A 178 -5.20 -7.65 -12.83
C LEU A 178 -5.24 -7.51 -11.30
N ASP A 179 -5.05 -8.62 -10.60
CA ASP A 179 -4.59 -8.64 -9.21
C ASP A 179 -3.05 -8.77 -9.22
N ALA A 180 -2.35 -7.65 -9.03
CA ALA A 180 -0.90 -7.63 -9.16
C ALA A 180 -0.18 -8.57 -8.17
N ARG A 181 -0.77 -8.81 -6.99
CA ARG A 181 -0.20 -9.70 -5.97
C ARG A 181 -0.25 -11.16 -6.36
N ARG A 182 -1.36 -11.59 -6.98
CA ARG A 182 -1.63 -13.00 -7.30
C ARG A 182 -1.28 -13.35 -8.74
N GLU A 183 -1.67 -12.50 -9.66
CA GLU A 183 -1.64 -12.74 -11.10
C GLU A 183 -0.47 -12.06 -11.80
N GLY A 184 0.10 -11.00 -11.21
CA GLY A 184 1.24 -10.29 -11.77
C GLY A 184 2.44 -11.21 -12.05
N SER A 185 3.24 -10.89 -13.06
CA SER A 185 4.51 -11.57 -13.30
C SER A 185 5.43 -11.50 -12.07
N PRO A 186 6.45 -12.35 -11.95
CA PRO A 186 7.41 -12.28 -10.85
C PRO A 186 8.01 -10.90 -10.65
N GLU A 187 8.26 -10.17 -11.74
CA GLU A 187 8.77 -8.79 -11.71
C GLU A 187 7.76 -7.80 -11.15
N VAL A 188 6.51 -7.84 -11.66
CA VAL A 188 5.42 -6.98 -11.18
C VAL A 188 5.17 -7.19 -9.69
N LYS A 189 5.18 -8.44 -9.24
CA LYS A 189 5.06 -8.78 -7.81
C LYS A 189 6.18 -8.20 -6.95
N GLY A 190 7.35 -7.96 -7.54
CA GLY A 190 8.55 -7.46 -6.87
C GLY A 190 8.74 -5.94 -6.92
N TYR A 191 7.88 -5.17 -7.60
CA TYR A 191 8.07 -3.72 -7.74
C TYR A 191 8.03 -3.00 -6.39
N THR A 192 7.14 -3.42 -5.51
CA THR A 192 6.99 -2.83 -4.18
C THR A 192 6.17 -3.74 -3.29
N PHE A 193 6.17 -3.45 -2.01
CA PHE A 193 5.32 -4.10 -0.99
C PHE A 193 4.98 -3.09 0.10
N PRO A 194 3.90 -3.28 0.87
CA PRO A 194 3.59 -2.42 1.99
C PRO A 194 4.55 -2.73 3.15
N ALA A 195 5.20 -1.70 3.67
CA ALA A 195 6.19 -1.81 4.74
C ALA A 195 5.93 -0.80 5.86
N LEU A 196 6.38 -1.12 7.06
CA LEU A 196 6.53 -0.18 8.15
C LEU A 196 7.93 0.44 8.04
N VAL A 197 7.98 1.77 8.08
CA VAL A 197 9.19 2.57 7.85
C VAL A 197 9.39 3.54 9.01
N CYS A 198 10.63 3.77 9.39
CA CYS A 198 11.01 4.86 10.28
C CYS A 198 12.26 5.60 9.79
N SER A 199 12.57 6.73 10.43
CA SER A 199 13.81 7.45 10.18
C SER A 199 14.99 6.78 10.89
N GLU A 200 16.20 6.90 10.35
CA GLU A 200 17.43 6.50 11.04
C GLU A 200 17.62 7.23 12.37
N LYS A 201 17.10 8.45 12.48
CA LYS A 201 17.07 9.20 13.74
C LYS A 201 16.27 8.44 14.79
N THR A 202 15.08 7.95 14.45
CA THR A 202 14.24 7.16 15.36
C THR A 202 14.97 5.90 15.82
N ILE A 203 15.64 5.20 14.93
CA ILE A 203 16.43 3.99 15.26
C ILE A 203 17.56 4.33 16.22
N ARG A 204 18.32 5.37 15.95
CA ARG A 204 19.46 5.78 16.78
C ARG A 204 19.04 6.24 18.19
N GLU A 205 17.96 7.04 18.28
CA GLU A 205 17.53 7.66 19.53
C GLU A 205 16.61 6.76 20.34
N ARG A 206 15.83 5.91 19.68
CA ARG A 206 14.80 5.06 20.29
C ARG A 206 14.76 3.64 19.67
N PRO A 207 15.86 2.87 19.69
CA PRO A 207 15.91 1.55 19.05
C PRO A 207 14.84 0.59 19.62
N GLN A 208 14.56 0.66 20.92
CA GLN A 208 13.52 -0.17 21.57
C GLN A 208 12.11 0.11 21.02
N LEU A 209 11.84 1.37 20.59
CA LEU A 209 10.57 1.71 19.97
C LEU A 209 10.46 1.09 18.57
N ALA A 210 11.55 1.09 17.80
CA ALA A 210 11.58 0.44 16.48
C ALA A 210 11.38 -1.09 16.61
N GLU A 211 12.04 -1.73 17.57
CA GLU A 211 11.83 -3.15 17.87
C GLU A 211 10.38 -3.45 18.31
N ALA A 212 9.82 -2.62 19.20
CA ALA A 212 8.44 -2.76 19.64
C ALA A 212 7.47 -2.68 18.47
N ALA A 213 7.72 -1.78 17.51
CA ALA A 213 6.89 -1.64 16.31
C ALA A 213 6.93 -2.89 15.40
N ILE A 214 8.12 -3.51 15.23
CA ILE A 214 8.24 -4.79 14.49
C ILE A 214 7.44 -5.89 15.21
N LYS A 215 7.61 -6.02 16.53
CA LYS A 215 6.90 -7.01 17.35
C LYS A 215 5.38 -6.80 17.31
N ALA A 216 4.94 -5.54 17.32
CA ALA A 216 3.53 -5.18 17.22
C ALA A 216 2.91 -5.60 15.88
N VAL A 217 3.61 -5.37 14.75
CA VAL A 217 3.16 -5.85 13.44
C VAL A 217 3.13 -7.37 13.37
N ALA A 218 4.16 -8.06 13.93
CA ALA A 218 4.17 -9.52 13.96
C ALA A 218 2.99 -10.08 14.80
N ALA A 219 2.66 -9.45 15.94
CA ALA A 219 1.50 -9.78 16.74
C ALA A 219 0.18 -9.54 16.00
N ALA A 220 0.08 -8.41 15.26
CA ALA A 220 -1.07 -8.11 14.43
C ALA A 220 -1.26 -9.16 13.31
N HIS A 221 -0.18 -9.57 12.63
CA HIS A 221 -0.24 -10.65 11.64
C HIS A 221 -0.79 -11.95 12.26
N LYS A 222 -0.30 -12.33 13.43
CA LYS A 222 -0.76 -13.52 14.15
C LYS A 222 -2.25 -13.41 14.49
N ALA A 223 -2.65 -12.31 15.12
CA ALA A 223 -4.02 -12.08 15.56
C ALA A 223 -5.03 -12.08 14.37
N LEU A 224 -4.66 -11.47 13.24
CA LEU A 224 -5.50 -11.43 12.04
C LEU A 224 -5.56 -12.78 11.30
N LYS A 225 -4.51 -13.60 11.38
CA LYS A 225 -4.52 -14.98 10.84
C LYS A 225 -5.39 -15.91 11.69
N GLU A 226 -5.32 -15.78 13.01
CA GLU A 226 -6.09 -16.60 13.94
C GLU A 226 -7.58 -16.25 13.91
N ASP A 227 -7.89 -14.95 13.87
CA ASP A 227 -9.26 -14.44 13.85
C ASP A 227 -9.40 -13.19 12.96
N PRO A 228 -9.71 -13.35 11.66
CA PRO A 228 -9.94 -12.22 10.75
C PRO A 228 -11.11 -11.31 11.16
N LYS A 229 -12.04 -11.78 12.00
CA LYS A 229 -13.19 -10.98 12.48
C LYS A 229 -12.74 -9.81 13.37
N ARG A 230 -11.54 -9.87 13.94
CA ARG A 230 -10.94 -8.71 14.64
C ARG A 230 -10.84 -7.49 13.72
N ALA A 231 -10.67 -7.70 12.42
CA ALA A 231 -10.66 -6.62 11.45
C ALA A 231 -12.04 -5.94 11.32
N THR A 232 -13.15 -6.69 11.41
CA THR A 232 -14.50 -6.11 11.43
C THR A 232 -14.69 -5.20 12.64
N ALA A 233 -14.32 -5.66 13.83
CA ALA A 233 -14.45 -4.86 15.06
C ALA A 233 -13.62 -3.55 15.03
N ILE A 234 -12.45 -3.58 14.37
CA ILE A 234 -11.67 -2.36 14.09
C ILE A 234 -12.39 -1.50 13.05
N GLY A 235 -12.86 -2.12 11.97
CA GLY A 235 -13.53 -1.44 10.87
C GLY A 235 -14.81 -0.70 11.32
N GLU A 236 -15.61 -1.29 12.19
CA GLU A 236 -16.82 -0.67 12.75
C GLU A 236 -16.56 0.68 13.45
N ARG A 237 -15.34 0.88 13.93
CA ARG A 237 -14.92 2.17 14.54
C ARG A 237 -14.34 3.17 13.54
N LEU A 238 -13.76 2.68 12.44
CA LEU A 238 -12.93 3.49 11.55
C LEU A 238 -13.51 3.65 10.14
N PHE A 239 -14.40 2.75 9.71
CA PHE A 239 -14.88 2.65 8.33
C PHE A 239 -16.37 2.90 8.24
N PRO A 240 -16.90 3.25 7.04
CA PRO A 240 -18.32 3.14 6.77
C PRO A 240 -18.79 1.67 6.94
N ALA A 241 -20.07 1.47 7.27
CA ALA A 241 -20.62 0.17 7.68
C ALA A 241 -20.45 -0.95 6.64
N MET A 242 -20.57 -0.63 5.34
CA MET A 242 -20.40 -1.61 4.27
C MET A 242 -18.96 -2.14 4.24
N GLU A 243 -17.98 -1.26 4.23
CA GLU A 243 -16.57 -1.62 4.17
C GLU A 243 -16.11 -2.34 5.45
N ALA A 244 -16.64 -1.94 6.60
CA ALA A 244 -16.41 -2.65 7.85
C ALA A 244 -16.91 -4.11 7.79
N SER A 245 -18.02 -4.37 7.11
CA SER A 245 -18.52 -5.73 6.92
C SER A 245 -17.65 -6.57 5.98
N LEU A 246 -16.97 -5.95 5.03
CA LEU A 246 -16.15 -6.63 4.02
C LEU A 246 -14.72 -6.90 4.46
N ILE A 247 -14.19 -6.09 5.38
CA ILE A 247 -12.75 -6.10 5.68
C ILE A 247 -12.24 -7.46 6.16
N ALA A 248 -13.00 -8.21 6.95
CA ALA A 248 -12.57 -9.54 7.43
C ALA A 248 -12.40 -10.55 6.29
N GLU A 249 -13.24 -10.48 5.26
CA GLU A 249 -13.11 -11.32 4.07
C GLU A 249 -11.84 -10.98 3.30
N LEU A 250 -11.60 -9.68 3.08
CA LEU A 250 -10.39 -9.21 2.41
C LEU A 250 -9.12 -9.55 3.18
N ILE A 251 -9.14 -9.42 4.51
CA ILE A 251 -8.04 -9.84 5.38
C ILE A 251 -7.80 -11.34 5.24
N ARG A 252 -8.83 -12.19 5.29
CA ARG A 252 -8.68 -13.63 5.10
C ARG A 252 -8.04 -13.97 3.75
N ARG A 253 -8.42 -13.27 2.67
CA ARG A 253 -7.82 -13.40 1.34
C ARG A 253 -6.36 -13.01 1.33
N ASP A 254 -5.95 -12.01 2.14
CA ASP A 254 -4.62 -11.46 2.16
C ASP A 254 -3.69 -12.07 3.24
N THR A 255 -4.23 -12.82 4.22
CA THR A 255 -3.43 -13.47 5.28
C THR A 255 -2.26 -14.33 4.81
N PRO A 256 -2.28 -15.04 3.64
CA PRO A 256 -1.11 -15.75 3.15
C PRO A 256 0.11 -14.85 2.90
N TYR A 257 -0.12 -13.56 2.69
CA TYR A 257 0.91 -12.55 2.43
C TYR A 257 1.31 -11.76 3.69
N TYR A 258 0.66 -11.97 4.83
CA TYR A 258 1.02 -11.34 6.10
C TYR A 258 2.23 -12.03 6.73
N GLN A 259 3.39 -11.60 6.27
CA GLN A 259 4.70 -12.05 6.74
C GLN A 259 5.56 -10.81 6.93
N HIS A 260 6.09 -10.61 8.15
CA HIS A 260 6.79 -9.37 8.52
C HIS A 260 8.26 -9.33 8.04
N GLY A 261 8.89 -10.47 7.76
CA GLY A 261 10.27 -10.52 7.26
C GLY A 261 10.39 -9.90 5.86
N ILE A 262 11.50 -9.23 5.62
CA ILE A 262 11.85 -8.67 4.31
C ILE A 262 13.04 -9.47 3.77
N ALA A 263 12.85 -10.19 2.65
CA ALA A 263 13.90 -10.98 2.06
C ALA A 263 14.85 -10.11 1.21
N LEU A 264 16.13 -10.46 1.14
CA LEU A 264 17.12 -9.82 0.28
C LEU A 264 16.62 -9.66 -1.16
N LYS A 265 16.10 -10.75 -1.76
CA LYS A 265 15.57 -10.73 -3.13
C LYS A 265 14.40 -9.75 -3.32
N THR A 266 13.60 -9.51 -2.28
CA THR A 266 12.51 -8.52 -2.33
C THR A 266 13.07 -7.11 -2.44
N VAL A 267 14.10 -6.79 -1.64
CA VAL A 267 14.79 -5.49 -1.69
C VAL A 267 15.48 -5.29 -3.04
N GLU A 268 16.17 -6.31 -3.55
CA GLU A 268 16.82 -6.25 -4.87
C GLU A 268 15.81 -5.98 -6.00
N SER A 269 14.64 -6.63 -5.96
CA SER A 269 13.60 -6.43 -6.97
C SER A 269 13.00 -5.02 -6.91
N MET A 270 12.71 -4.53 -5.70
CA MET A 270 12.21 -3.18 -5.46
C MET A 270 13.24 -2.12 -5.87
N ASN A 271 14.51 -2.32 -5.57
CA ASN A 271 15.57 -1.39 -5.95
C ASN A 271 15.76 -1.32 -7.47
N ARG A 272 15.68 -2.45 -8.18
CA ARG A 272 15.68 -2.44 -9.66
C ARG A 272 14.50 -1.64 -10.21
N PHE A 273 13.31 -1.87 -9.66
CA PHE A 273 12.13 -1.10 -10.03
C PHE A 273 12.34 0.41 -9.77
N ALA A 274 12.88 0.78 -8.62
CA ALA A 274 13.17 2.17 -8.27
C ALA A 274 14.23 2.80 -9.21
N GLN A 275 15.24 2.03 -9.65
CA GLN A 275 16.21 2.47 -10.65
C GLN A 275 15.55 2.66 -12.02
N ASP A 276 14.67 1.75 -12.46
CA ASP A 276 13.93 1.87 -13.71
C ASP A 276 13.04 3.13 -13.77
N LEU A 277 12.62 3.62 -12.59
CA LEU A 277 11.87 4.86 -12.42
C LEU A 277 12.74 6.12 -12.27
N GLY A 278 14.06 5.96 -12.10
CA GLY A 278 14.97 7.07 -11.80
C GLY A 278 14.89 7.59 -10.37
N LEU A 279 14.22 6.87 -9.46
CA LEU A 279 14.13 7.23 -8.04
C LEU A 279 15.36 6.83 -7.23
N LEU A 280 16.11 5.85 -7.72
CA LEU A 280 17.34 5.35 -7.10
C LEU A 280 18.49 5.49 -8.08
N SER A 281 19.53 6.26 -7.71
CA SER A 281 20.62 6.63 -8.60
C SER A 281 21.74 5.58 -8.66
N ARG A 282 21.84 4.70 -7.64
CA ARG A 282 22.87 3.67 -7.52
C ARG A 282 22.31 2.38 -6.93
N PRO A 283 22.98 1.24 -7.14
CA PRO A 283 22.68 0.05 -6.35
C PRO A 283 22.91 0.32 -4.85
N VAL A 284 22.01 -0.18 -4.00
CA VAL A 284 22.14 -0.09 -2.54
C VAL A 284 22.09 -1.48 -1.94
N LYS A 285 22.81 -1.66 -0.83
CA LYS A 285 22.85 -2.93 -0.10
C LYS A 285 21.60 -3.12 0.74
N TYR A 286 21.32 -4.37 1.11
CA TYR A 286 20.18 -4.73 1.95
C TYR A 286 20.19 -3.94 3.28
N GLU A 287 21.36 -3.83 3.91
CA GLU A 287 21.56 -3.18 5.21
C GLU A 287 21.39 -1.66 5.15
N GLU A 288 21.50 -1.07 3.95
CA GLU A 288 21.19 0.34 3.72
C GLU A 288 19.67 0.59 3.62
N VAL A 289 18.88 -0.45 3.38
CA VAL A 289 17.44 -0.38 3.17
C VAL A 289 16.65 -0.90 4.37
N VAL A 290 17.09 -2.02 4.92
CA VAL A 290 16.38 -2.73 6.00
C VAL A 290 17.18 -2.63 7.28
N TRP A 291 16.49 -2.29 8.36
CA TRP A 291 17.05 -2.37 9.70
C TRP A 291 16.59 -3.66 10.37
N THR A 292 17.55 -4.37 10.95
CA THR A 292 17.31 -5.55 11.79
C THR A 292 17.82 -5.27 13.20
N PRO A 293 17.05 -5.55 14.25
CA PRO A 293 17.57 -5.52 15.62
C PRO A 293 18.75 -6.47 15.79
N ASP A 294 19.69 -6.11 16.66
CA ASP A 294 20.83 -6.94 17.07
C ASP A 294 20.37 -8.20 17.82
#